data_27db34ca12bbfebe26db96f25d0cf9c0
#
_entry.id   27db34ca12bbfebe26db96f25d0cf9c0
#
_cell.length_a   1.000
_cell.length_b   1.000
_cell.length_c   1.000
_cell.angle_alpha   90.00
_cell.angle_beta   90.00
_cell.angle_gamma   90.00
#
_symmetry.space_group_name_H-M   'P 1'
#
loop_
_entity.id
_entity.type
_entity.pdbx_description
1 polymer ?
#
loop_
_entity_poly.entity_id
_entity_poly.type
_entity_poly.pdbx_seq_one_letter_code
_entity_poly.pdbx_strand_id
1 'polypeptide(L)'
;QDNGIARVMNFSQLVSPEKSCFFNWSKPFVQLETTRGCFNTCAFCVSGGEKPVRTIPLEAIRERLNDIHQHGIKNVRVLDRTFNYNNKRAKELLDLFRQYPDICFHLEIHPALLSEELKQELSVLPKGLLHLEAGIQSLKESVLQQSHRIGKLSDALEGLKYLCSLKNMETHADLI
;
A
#
# COMPACT_ATOMS: atom_id res chain seq x y z
N GLN A 1 8.75 31.43 13.15
CA GLN A 1 9.72 30.56 13.82
C GLN A 1 9.53 29.15 13.27
N ASP A 2 10.55 28.57 12.64
CA ASP A 2 10.52 27.18 12.19
C ASP A 2 10.85 26.28 13.41
N ASN A 3 9.87 25.51 13.86
CA ASN A 3 10.03 24.60 14.99
C ASN A 3 10.50 23.19 14.55
N GLY A 4 10.82 23.01 13.28
CA GLY A 4 11.20 21.74 12.69
C GLY A 4 10.03 20.77 12.56
N ILE A 5 10.35 19.52 12.16
CA ILE A 5 9.36 18.45 11.98
C ILE A 5 9.44 17.49 13.18
N ALA A 6 8.38 17.43 13.98
CA ALA A 6 8.21 16.39 14.98
C ALA A 6 7.75 15.08 14.31
N ARG A 7 8.47 13.99 14.56
CA ARG A 7 8.12 12.67 14.03
C ARG A 7 7.66 11.74 15.15
N VAL A 8 6.49 11.18 14.99
CA VAL A 8 6.02 10.10 15.87
C VAL A 8 6.84 8.84 15.55
N MET A 9 7.60 8.37 16.51
CA MET A 9 8.45 7.18 16.38
C MET A 9 7.76 5.91 16.85
N ASN A 10 6.88 6.00 17.83
CA ASN A 10 6.13 4.86 18.37
C ASN A 10 4.65 4.94 17.97
N PHE A 11 4.27 4.12 16.98
CA PHE A 11 2.90 4.09 16.48
C PHE A 11 1.89 3.37 17.39
N SER A 12 2.35 2.62 18.39
CA SER A 12 1.44 2.01 19.38
C SER A 12 0.71 3.04 20.25
N GLN A 13 1.21 4.29 20.27
CA GLN A 13 0.61 5.39 21.01
C GLN A 13 -0.40 6.21 20.18
N LEU A 14 -0.52 5.93 18.88
CA LEU A 14 -1.47 6.61 18.01
C LEU A 14 -2.88 6.08 18.28
N VAL A 15 -3.78 7.00 18.60
CA VAL A 15 -5.20 6.67 18.67
C VAL A 15 -5.73 6.45 17.26
N SER A 16 -6.45 5.35 17.06
CA SER A 16 -7.11 5.05 15.81
C SER A 16 -8.15 6.11 15.46
N PRO A 17 -8.19 6.63 14.22
CA PRO A 17 -9.20 7.60 13.78
C PRO A 17 -10.63 7.10 13.98
N GLU A 18 -10.85 5.80 13.86
CA GLU A 18 -12.14 5.12 14.01
C GLU A 18 -12.73 5.28 15.43
N LYS A 19 -11.88 5.57 16.44
CA LYS A 19 -12.33 5.84 17.82
C LYS A 19 -12.86 7.26 18.01
N SER A 20 -12.73 8.13 17.02
CA SER A 20 -13.25 9.49 17.08
C SER A 20 -14.77 9.53 16.88
N CYS A 21 -15.48 10.30 17.70
CA CYS A 21 -16.91 10.58 17.52
C CYS A 21 -17.22 11.36 16.21
N PHE A 22 -16.20 11.94 15.57
CA PHE A 22 -16.32 12.62 14.28
C PHE A 22 -16.02 11.70 13.11
N PHE A 23 -15.68 10.43 13.35
CA PHE A 23 -15.40 9.50 12.25
C PHE A 23 -16.70 9.19 11.48
N ASN A 24 -16.66 9.39 10.16
CA ASN A 24 -17.84 9.22 9.32
C ASN A 24 -17.87 7.83 8.68
N TRP A 25 -18.65 6.94 9.25
CA TRP A 25 -18.85 5.57 8.78
C TRP A 25 -19.76 5.43 7.54
N SER A 26 -20.43 6.51 7.12
CA SER A 26 -21.28 6.48 5.91
C SER A 26 -20.51 6.67 4.60
N LYS A 27 -19.20 6.86 4.66
CA LYS A 27 -18.36 6.97 3.45
C LYS A 27 -18.25 5.63 2.72
N PRO A 28 -18.12 5.65 1.37
CA PRO A 28 -18.01 4.43 0.58
C PRO A 28 -16.72 3.65 0.80
N PHE A 29 -15.72 4.26 1.43
CA PHE A 29 -14.45 3.63 1.80
C PHE A 29 -13.85 4.27 3.05
N VAL A 30 -12.97 3.52 3.69
CA VAL A 30 -12.15 3.98 4.81
C VAL A 30 -10.68 3.94 4.41
N GLN A 31 -9.89 4.87 4.96
CA GLN A 31 -8.45 4.91 4.77
C GLN A 31 -7.73 4.20 5.92
N LEU A 32 -6.79 3.32 5.57
CA LEU A 32 -5.99 2.55 6.51
C LEU A 32 -4.51 2.78 6.22
N GLU A 33 -3.77 3.25 7.20
CA GLU A 33 -2.31 3.33 7.13
C GLU A 33 -1.72 2.09 7.81
N THR A 34 -0.82 1.37 7.13
CA THR A 34 -0.08 0.24 7.72
C THR A 34 1.40 0.54 7.84
N THR A 35 1.89 1.50 7.03
CA THR A 35 3.25 2.03 7.08
C THR A 35 3.25 3.54 6.84
N ARG A 36 4.25 4.22 7.37
CA ARG A 36 4.48 5.65 7.11
C ARG A 36 5.90 5.89 6.64
N GLY A 37 6.02 6.70 5.59
CA GLY A 37 7.28 6.99 4.91
C GLY A 37 7.42 6.22 3.60
N CYS A 38 8.46 6.56 2.83
CA CYS A 38 8.79 5.90 1.58
C CYS A 38 10.30 5.78 1.44
N PHE A 39 10.77 4.60 1.00
CA PHE A 39 12.19 4.36 0.77
C PHE A 39 12.69 4.98 -0.55
N ASN A 40 11.76 5.24 -1.51
CA ASN A 40 12.06 5.92 -2.75
C ASN A 40 12.31 7.42 -2.54
N THR A 41 13.08 8.02 -3.45
CA THR A 41 13.40 9.45 -3.46
C THR A 41 12.92 10.12 -4.75
N CYS A 42 11.78 9.66 -5.28
CA CYS A 42 11.25 10.16 -6.55
C CYS A 42 11.08 11.69 -6.52
N ALA A 43 11.70 12.40 -7.46
CA ALA A 43 11.75 13.86 -7.50
C ALA A 43 10.38 14.52 -7.68
N PHE A 44 9.41 13.83 -8.26
CA PHE A 44 8.05 14.30 -8.45
C PHE A 44 7.11 14.04 -7.26
N CYS A 45 7.54 13.25 -6.27
CA CYS A 45 6.67 12.77 -5.20
C CYS A 45 6.85 13.59 -3.91
N VAL A 46 5.74 14.12 -3.40
CA VAL A 46 5.73 14.87 -2.12
C VAL A 46 6.14 14.02 -0.90
N SER A 47 6.02 12.68 -1.01
CA SER A 47 6.42 11.73 0.03
C SER A 47 7.79 11.10 -0.21
N GLY A 48 8.50 11.55 -1.25
CA GLY A 48 9.83 11.04 -1.60
C GLY A 48 10.84 11.29 -0.49
N GLY A 49 11.58 10.24 -0.11
CA GLY A 49 12.67 10.36 0.86
C GLY A 49 12.25 10.46 2.33
N GLU A 50 10.98 10.27 2.68
CA GLU A 50 10.56 10.19 4.09
C GLU A 50 11.02 8.87 4.71
N LYS A 51 12.26 8.86 5.19
CA LYS A 51 12.94 7.69 5.80
C LYS A 51 13.09 7.87 7.30
N PRO A 52 13.19 6.73 8.04
CA PRO A 52 12.92 5.35 7.63
C PRO A 52 11.42 5.09 7.41
N VAL A 53 11.09 4.05 6.63
CA VAL A 53 9.72 3.52 6.59
C VAL A 53 9.41 2.90 7.95
N ARG A 54 8.32 3.35 8.58
CA ARG A 54 7.91 2.93 9.93
C ARG A 54 6.63 2.11 9.81
N THR A 55 6.54 1.01 10.53
CA THR A 55 5.40 0.09 10.48
C THR A 55 4.46 0.28 11.66
N ILE A 56 3.17 0.19 11.40
CA ILE A 56 2.15 0.08 12.44
C ILE A 56 2.09 -1.40 12.89
N PRO A 57 2.03 -1.71 14.19
CA PRO A 57 1.90 -3.08 14.66
C PRO A 57 0.71 -3.80 14.05
N LEU A 58 0.87 -5.09 13.67
CA LEU A 58 -0.21 -5.88 13.04
C LEU A 58 -1.45 -5.95 13.92
N GLU A 59 -1.29 -6.01 15.23
CA GLU A 59 -2.41 -6.07 16.16
C GLU A 59 -3.24 -4.77 16.12
N ALA A 60 -2.57 -3.62 16.07
CA ALA A 60 -3.27 -2.34 15.92
C ALA A 60 -4.02 -2.23 14.58
N ILE A 61 -3.47 -2.81 13.50
CA ILE A 61 -4.15 -2.88 12.21
C ILE A 61 -5.35 -3.82 12.30
N ARG A 62 -5.21 -4.97 12.96
CA ARG A 62 -6.29 -5.94 13.19
C ARG A 62 -7.46 -5.32 13.95
N GLU A 63 -7.18 -4.58 15.04
CA GLU A 63 -8.21 -3.88 15.81
C GLU A 63 -8.99 -2.91 14.92
N ARG A 64 -8.31 -2.12 14.09
CA ARG A 64 -8.94 -1.20 13.15
C ARG A 64 -9.78 -1.93 12.11
N LEU A 65 -9.28 -3.04 11.55
CA LEU A 65 -10.02 -3.85 10.58
C LEU A 65 -11.27 -4.48 11.20
N ASN A 66 -11.23 -4.88 12.46
CA ASN A 66 -12.40 -5.37 13.18
C ASN A 66 -13.47 -4.27 13.30
N ASP A 67 -13.10 -3.05 13.69
CA ASP A 67 -14.03 -1.91 13.77
C ASP A 67 -14.62 -1.60 12.36
N ILE A 68 -13.78 -1.56 11.33
CA ILE A 68 -14.17 -1.31 9.93
C ILE A 68 -15.15 -2.38 9.44
N HIS A 69 -14.87 -3.66 9.69
CA HIS A 69 -15.70 -4.78 9.29
C HIS A 69 -17.04 -4.78 10.03
N GLN A 70 -17.05 -4.50 11.35
CA GLN A 70 -18.29 -4.42 12.17
C GLN A 70 -19.23 -3.31 11.68
N HIS A 71 -18.69 -2.22 11.12
CA HIS A 71 -19.49 -1.14 10.52
C HIS A 71 -19.89 -1.41 9.07
N GLY A 72 -19.64 -2.61 8.54
CA GLY A 72 -20.08 -3.04 7.21
C GLY A 72 -19.34 -2.38 6.04
N ILE A 73 -18.18 -1.76 6.27
CA ILE A 73 -17.37 -1.15 5.21
C ILE A 73 -16.83 -2.24 4.30
N LYS A 74 -16.99 -2.03 2.98
CA LYS A 74 -16.57 -3.00 1.95
C LYS A 74 -15.31 -2.58 1.20
N ASN A 75 -14.86 -1.34 1.34
CA ASN A 75 -13.68 -0.83 0.64
C ASN A 75 -12.72 -0.15 1.60
N VAL A 76 -11.47 -0.57 1.58
CA VAL A 76 -10.39 0.02 2.37
C VAL A 76 -9.27 0.48 1.44
N ARG A 77 -8.93 1.77 1.48
CA ARG A 77 -7.76 2.31 0.80
C ARG A 77 -6.58 2.31 1.74
N VAL A 78 -5.59 1.48 1.44
CA VAL A 78 -4.33 1.44 2.19
C VAL A 78 -3.45 2.60 1.71
N LEU A 79 -3.01 3.43 2.65
CA LEU A 79 -2.27 4.69 2.35
C LEU A 79 -0.77 4.49 2.24
N ASP A 80 -0.30 3.25 2.28
CA ASP A 80 1.11 2.92 2.18
C ASP A 80 1.65 3.30 0.80
N ARG A 81 2.70 4.11 0.75
CA ARG A 81 3.27 4.64 -0.51
C ARG A 81 3.89 3.57 -1.41
N THR A 82 4.18 2.41 -0.87
CA THR A 82 4.63 1.22 -1.60
C THR A 82 4.39 0.01 -0.73
N PHE A 83 3.30 -0.69 -0.98
CA PHE A 83 2.89 -1.84 -0.18
C PHE A 83 3.98 -2.93 -0.12
N ASN A 84 4.61 -3.21 -1.25
CA ASN A 84 5.63 -4.25 -1.39
C ASN A 84 7.08 -3.76 -1.16
N TYR A 85 7.27 -2.71 -0.34
CA TYR A 85 8.62 -2.26 0.02
C TYR A 85 9.41 -3.31 0.80
N ASN A 86 8.70 -4.22 1.48
CA ASN A 86 9.26 -5.33 2.25
C ASN A 86 8.36 -6.56 2.06
N ASN A 87 8.90 -7.62 1.45
CA ASN A 87 8.12 -8.81 1.09
C ASN A 87 7.56 -9.55 2.31
N LYS A 88 8.32 -9.65 3.40
CA LYS A 88 7.85 -10.30 4.64
C LYS A 88 6.63 -9.54 5.20
N ARG A 89 6.74 -8.21 5.26
CA ARG A 89 5.66 -7.36 5.74
C ARG A 89 4.43 -7.44 4.84
N ALA A 90 4.63 -7.40 3.53
CA ALA A 90 3.54 -7.54 2.56
C ALA A 90 2.78 -8.86 2.78
N LYS A 91 3.50 -9.98 2.96
CA LYS A 91 2.89 -11.28 3.24
C LYS A 91 2.09 -11.27 4.55
N GLU A 92 2.65 -10.76 5.64
CA GLU A 92 1.95 -10.64 6.94
C GLU A 92 0.63 -9.86 6.82
N LEU A 93 0.62 -8.78 6.02
CA LEU A 93 -0.57 -7.98 5.75
C LEU A 93 -1.57 -8.73 4.87
N LEU A 94 -1.13 -9.42 3.82
CA LEU A 94 -2.01 -10.25 2.98
C LEU A 94 -2.68 -11.36 3.79
N ASP A 95 -1.94 -12.02 4.68
CA ASP A 95 -2.48 -13.04 5.59
C ASP A 95 -3.52 -12.45 6.56
N LEU A 96 -3.34 -11.20 6.98
CA LEU A 96 -4.32 -10.48 7.77
C LEU A 96 -5.57 -10.11 6.94
N PHE A 97 -5.39 -9.58 5.73
CA PHE A 97 -6.50 -9.15 4.85
C PHE A 97 -7.38 -10.32 4.42
N ARG A 98 -6.82 -11.53 4.21
CA ARG A 98 -7.59 -12.76 3.94
C ARG A 98 -8.64 -13.08 5.00
N GLN A 99 -8.50 -12.57 6.22
CA GLN A 99 -9.45 -12.79 7.32
C GLN A 99 -10.71 -11.90 7.17
N TYR A 100 -10.70 -10.96 6.22
CA TYR A 100 -11.80 -10.04 5.93
C TYR A 100 -12.23 -10.16 4.45
N PRO A 101 -12.77 -11.31 4.01
CA PRO A 101 -13.02 -11.60 2.60
C PRO A 101 -14.08 -10.71 1.96
N ASP A 102 -14.88 -10.03 2.77
CA ASP A 102 -15.91 -9.08 2.33
C ASP A 102 -15.39 -7.67 2.07
N ILE A 103 -14.11 -7.42 2.34
CA ILE A 103 -13.46 -6.12 2.15
C ILE A 103 -12.53 -6.18 0.94
N CYS A 104 -12.68 -5.23 0.02
CA CYS A 104 -11.71 -4.98 -1.05
C CYS A 104 -10.66 -3.99 -0.56
N PHE A 105 -9.38 -4.38 -0.61
CA PHE A 105 -8.25 -3.54 -0.22
C PHE A 105 -7.61 -2.93 -1.46
N HIS A 106 -7.58 -1.59 -1.54
CA HIS A 106 -6.86 -0.86 -2.57
C HIS A 106 -5.42 -0.60 -2.11
N LEU A 107 -4.43 -1.07 -2.88
CA LEU A 107 -3.01 -1.04 -2.54
C LEU A 107 -2.19 -0.38 -3.64
N GLU A 108 -1.28 0.54 -3.26
CA GLU A 108 -0.24 1.04 -4.17
C GLU A 108 0.96 0.08 -4.17
N ILE A 109 1.30 -0.47 -5.34
CA ILE A 109 2.36 -1.47 -5.50
C ILE A 109 3.45 -0.98 -6.46
N HIS A 110 4.69 -1.32 -6.18
CA HIS A 110 5.81 -1.05 -7.06
C HIS A 110 6.08 -2.29 -7.94
N PRO A 111 5.72 -2.27 -9.24
CA PRO A 111 5.75 -3.48 -10.05
C PRO A 111 7.16 -4.04 -10.27
N ALA A 112 8.21 -3.20 -10.27
CA ALA A 112 9.61 -3.67 -10.38
C ALA A 112 10.14 -4.39 -9.13
N LEU A 113 9.38 -4.39 -8.02
CA LEU A 113 9.80 -4.99 -6.74
C LEU A 113 8.98 -6.24 -6.39
N LEU A 114 8.37 -6.88 -7.36
CA LEU A 114 7.62 -8.12 -7.15
C LEU A 114 8.59 -9.30 -7.04
N SER A 115 8.75 -9.86 -5.84
CA SER A 115 9.45 -11.14 -5.67
C SER A 115 8.59 -12.31 -6.12
N GLU A 116 9.21 -13.45 -6.43
CA GLU A 116 8.48 -14.66 -6.82
C GLU A 116 7.55 -15.15 -5.71
N GLU A 117 7.96 -15.04 -4.45
CA GLU A 117 7.13 -15.39 -3.30
C GLU A 117 5.88 -14.49 -3.25
N LEU A 118 6.04 -13.17 -3.47
CA LEU A 118 4.90 -12.26 -3.47
C LEU A 118 3.97 -12.51 -4.66
N LYS A 119 4.52 -12.83 -5.84
CA LYS A 119 3.74 -13.24 -7.00
C LYS A 119 2.88 -14.46 -6.70
N GLN A 120 3.48 -15.50 -6.07
CA GLN A 120 2.75 -16.69 -5.65
C GLN A 120 1.62 -16.36 -4.66
N GLU A 121 1.89 -15.55 -3.63
CA GLU A 121 0.88 -15.12 -2.66
C GLU A 121 -0.29 -14.38 -3.34
N LEU A 122 -0.01 -13.46 -4.26
CA LEU A 122 -1.03 -12.72 -5.00
C LEU A 122 -1.92 -13.63 -5.85
N SER A 123 -1.31 -14.66 -6.48
CA SER A 123 -2.03 -15.57 -7.38
C SER A 123 -3.10 -16.42 -6.70
N VAL A 124 -2.94 -16.69 -5.40
CA VAL A 124 -3.83 -17.57 -4.63
C VAL A 124 -4.83 -16.82 -3.73
N LEU A 125 -4.85 -15.48 -3.83
CA LEU A 125 -5.80 -14.67 -3.05
C LEU A 125 -7.24 -14.85 -3.55
N PRO A 126 -8.23 -14.71 -2.66
CA PRO A 126 -9.63 -14.69 -3.04
C PRO A 126 -9.93 -13.60 -4.08
N LYS A 127 -10.84 -13.91 -5.01
CA LYS A 127 -11.26 -12.94 -6.02
C LYS A 127 -11.93 -11.73 -5.37
N GLY A 128 -11.50 -10.53 -5.79
CA GLY A 128 -12.04 -9.26 -5.33
C GLY A 128 -11.49 -8.77 -3.98
N LEU A 129 -10.54 -9.51 -3.37
CA LEU A 129 -9.90 -9.07 -2.14
C LEU A 129 -9.02 -7.84 -2.36
N LEU A 130 -8.36 -7.76 -3.52
CA LEU A 130 -7.44 -6.67 -3.83
C LEU A 130 -7.85 -5.90 -5.09
N HIS A 131 -7.57 -4.60 -5.04
CA HIS A 131 -7.48 -3.70 -6.18
C HIS A 131 -6.08 -3.05 -6.14
N LEU A 132 -5.28 -3.23 -7.19
CA LEU A 132 -3.89 -2.80 -7.22
C LEU A 132 -3.70 -1.57 -8.10
N GLU A 133 -2.96 -0.61 -7.60
CA GLU A 133 -2.48 0.57 -8.32
C GLU A 133 -0.97 0.43 -8.54
N ALA A 134 -0.57 0.25 -9.80
CA ALA A 134 0.80 -0.03 -10.20
C ALA A 134 1.42 1.21 -10.85
N GLY A 135 2.22 1.95 -10.11
CA GLY A 135 2.91 3.13 -10.64
C GLY A 135 4.07 2.75 -11.58
N ILE A 136 3.92 2.97 -12.88
CA ILE A 136 5.00 2.85 -13.88
C ILE A 136 5.72 4.19 -14.04
N GLN A 137 4.98 5.28 -14.03
CA GLN A 137 5.37 6.68 -14.09
C GLN A 137 5.86 7.10 -15.50
N SER A 138 6.77 6.38 -16.13
CA SER A 138 7.28 6.69 -17.47
C SER A 138 7.70 5.43 -18.21
N LEU A 139 7.53 5.43 -19.53
CA LEU A 139 8.05 4.41 -20.44
C LEU A 139 9.47 4.73 -20.98
N LYS A 140 10.14 5.73 -20.39
CA LYS A 140 11.51 6.09 -20.73
C LYS A 140 12.42 5.85 -19.55
N GLU A 141 13.38 4.93 -19.71
CA GLU A 141 14.37 4.60 -18.67
C GLU A 141 15.13 5.84 -18.16
N SER A 142 15.52 6.75 -19.06
CA SER A 142 16.23 7.98 -18.70
C SER A 142 15.40 8.91 -17.80
N VAL A 143 14.08 8.96 -17.99
CA VAL A 143 13.17 9.76 -17.14
C VAL A 143 13.06 9.14 -15.76
N LEU A 144 12.95 7.81 -15.65
CA LEU A 144 12.91 7.11 -14.38
C LEU A 144 14.21 7.33 -13.58
N GLN A 145 15.37 7.26 -14.25
CA GLN A 145 16.67 7.52 -13.63
C GLN A 145 16.80 8.97 -13.14
N GLN A 146 16.44 9.94 -13.98
CA GLN A 146 16.47 11.37 -13.62
C GLN A 146 15.52 11.70 -12.46
N SER A 147 14.39 11.00 -12.39
CA SER A 147 13.44 11.14 -11.29
C SER A 147 13.82 10.35 -10.03
N HIS A 148 14.97 9.70 -9.99
CA HIS A 148 15.44 8.89 -8.87
C HIS A 148 14.49 7.76 -8.47
N ARG A 149 13.70 7.24 -9.42
CA ARG A 149 12.84 6.10 -9.17
C ARG A 149 13.65 4.81 -9.16
N ILE A 150 13.47 3.99 -8.13
CA ILE A 150 14.16 2.71 -8.00
C ILE A 150 13.53 1.66 -8.94
N GLY A 151 14.37 0.74 -9.43
CA GLY A 151 13.99 -0.36 -10.32
C GLY A 151 14.22 0.00 -11.79
N LYS A 152 14.33 -1.04 -12.62
CA LYS A 152 14.46 -0.90 -14.08
C LYS A 152 13.09 -0.88 -14.73
N LEU A 153 12.96 -0.20 -15.84
CA LEU A 153 11.73 -0.19 -16.62
C LEU A 153 11.33 -1.61 -17.09
N SER A 154 12.31 -2.43 -17.49
CA SER A 154 12.07 -3.83 -17.88
C SER A 154 11.36 -4.61 -16.78
N ASP A 155 11.85 -4.51 -15.56
CA ASP A 155 11.31 -5.23 -14.40
C ASP A 155 9.91 -4.69 -14.02
N ALA A 156 9.70 -3.38 -14.16
CA ALA A 156 8.40 -2.77 -13.92
C ALA A 156 7.34 -3.22 -14.94
N LEU A 157 7.72 -3.32 -16.22
CA LEU A 157 6.83 -3.80 -17.28
C LEU A 157 6.54 -5.30 -17.15
N GLU A 158 7.53 -6.11 -16.77
CA GLU A 158 7.33 -7.53 -16.49
C GLU A 158 6.40 -7.73 -15.30
N GLY A 159 6.65 -6.99 -14.22
CA GLY A 159 5.78 -7.02 -13.04
C GLY A 159 4.36 -6.57 -13.36
N LEU A 160 4.16 -5.49 -14.11
CA LEU A 160 2.84 -5.05 -14.53
C LEU A 160 2.14 -6.11 -15.40
N LYS A 161 2.85 -6.70 -16.36
CA LYS A 161 2.32 -7.79 -17.21
C LYS A 161 1.85 -8.96 -16.35
N TYR A 162 2.64 -9.33 -15.33
CA TYR A 162 2.24 -10.35 -14.38
C TYR A 162 0.95 -9.96 -13.63
N LEU A 163 0.90 -8.77 -13.03
CA LEU A 163 -0.28 -8.30 -12.30
C LEU A 163 -1.55 -8.30 -13.16
N CYS A 164 -1.45 -7.82 -14.41
CA CYS A 164 -2.56 -7.81 -15.37
C CYS A 164 -2.99 -9.22 -15.82
N SER A 165 -2.14 -10.24 -15.64
CA SER A 165 -2.50 -11.64 -15.95
C SER A 165 -3.35 -12.30 -14.89
N LEU A 166 -3.37 -11.75 -13.67
CA LEU A 166 -4.15 -12.26 -12.54
C LEU A 166 -5.65 -11.98 -12.77
N LYS A 167 -6.49 -13.01 -12.60
CA LYS A 167 -7.94 -12.91 -12.80
C LYS A 167 -8.72 -12.74 -11.50
N ASN A 168 -8.03 -12.76 -10.38
CA ASN A 168 -8.60 -12.69 -9.04
C ASN A 168 -8.57 -11.27 -8.45
N MET A 169 -7.97 -10.31 -9.13
CA MET A 169 -7.88 -8.91 -8.71
C MET A 169 -7.92 -7.96 -9.89
N GLU A 170 -8.26 -6.70 -9.63
CA GLU A 170 -8.16 -5.62 -10.60
C GLU A 170 -6.83 -4.90 -10.44
N THR A 171 -6.24 -4.53 -11.58
CA THR A 171 -4.98 -3.77 -11.61
C THR A 171 -5.11 -2.63 -12.60
N HIS A 172 -4.76 -1.42 -12.18
CA HIS A 172 -4.53 -0.29 -13.09
C HIS A 172 -3.12 0.25 -12.93
N ALA A 173 -2.64 0.91 -13.97
CA ALA A 173 -1.29 1.47 -14.01
C ALA A 173 -1.33 2.97 -14.23
N ASP A 174 -0.46 3.70 -13.53
CA ASP A 174 -0.32 5.13 -13.66
C ASP A 174 0.93 5.50 -14.44
N LEU A 175 0.76 6.45 -15.35
CA LEU A 175 1.79 7.18 -16.07
C LEU A 175 1.67 8.66 -15.74
N ILE A 176 2.82 9.33 -15.65
CA ILE A 176 2.91 10.79 -15.42
C ILE A 176 3.46 11.45 -16.69
#